data_a4a856a9e96502ebb5ea31f455db278d
#
_entry.id   a4a856a9e96502ebb5ea31f455db278d
#
_cell.length_a   1.000
_cell.length_b   1.000
_cell.length_c   1.000
_cell.angle_alpha   90.00
_cell.angle_beta   90.00
_cell.angle_gamma   90.00
#
_symmetry.space_group_name_H-M   'P 1'
#
loop_
_entity.id
_entity.type
_entity.pdbx_description
1 polymer ?
#
loop_
_entity_poly.entity_id
_entity_poly.type
_entity_poly.pdbx_seq_one_letter_code
_entity_poly.pdbx_strand_id
1 'polypeptide(L)'
;MTKNGDIVEKRAYPSPNPAIRLTEITYMSQGLRIKGLLAEPKTEGTYDGFLYLRGGMQSIGMVRPSRIAQFAAQGFIVFAPYYRGNRGGEGKDEFAGADRYDAVFAVDVLKQFCNDNIHVFGFSRGGIMALWTAILRRDITSVVTWAGVSDATATYWERTDMRRMMKRVIGGTPNRVPEAYDARTPLFEVEHITAPVLIIHGYQDENVDIEHARQLAFFLDDANKTYETWYDLHYAHQYPPAKNRETVRALCEWMKQH
;
A
#
# COMPACT_ATOMS: atom_id res chain seq x y z
N MET A 1 21.02 -13.88 14.64
CA MET A 1 20.21 -14.09 13.43
C MET A 1 19.35 -12.84 13.23
N THR A 2 19.32 -12.27 12.03
CA THR A 2 18.47 -11.13 11.70
C THR A 2 16.99 -11.56 11.67
N LYS A 3 16.11 -10.72 12.23
CA LYS A 3 14.66 -10.93 12.28
C LYS A 3 13.97 -10.17 11.14
N ASN A 4 12.74 -10.51 10.86
CA ASN A 4 11.88 -9.72 9.97
C ASN A 4 11.73 -8.30 10.52
N GLY A 5 11.81 -7.27 9.66
CA GLY A 5 11.79 -5.87 10.04
C GLY A 5 13.15 -5.30 10.49
N ASP A 6 14.18 -6.14 10.72
CA ASP A 6 15.52 -5.63 11.05
C ASP A 6 16.09 -4.82 9.89
N ILE A 7 16.55 -3.61 10.19
CA ILE A 7 17.26 -2.76 9.23
C ILE A 7 18.71 -3.22 9.15
N VAL A 8 19.17 -3.56 7.94
CA VAL A 8 20.54 -4.04 7.69
C VAL A 8 21.41 -3.01 6.97
N GLU A 9 20.80 -2.00 6.33
CA GLU A 9 21.55 -0.93 5.66
C GLU A 9 20.72 0.35 5.59
N LYS A 10 21.36 1.51 5.74
CA LYS A 10 20.78 2.84 5.52
C LYS A 10 21.67 3.64 4.58
N ARG A 11 21.09 4.26 3.55
CA ARG A 11 21.82 5.09 2.60
C ARG A 11 21.08 6.39 2.37
N ALA A 12 21.75 7.53 2.48
CA ALA A 12 21.17 8.82 2.15
C ALA A 12 20.65 8.86 0.71
N TYR A 13 19.47 9.43 0.51
CA TYR A 13 18.85 9.56 -0.80
C TYR A 13 18.52 11.03 -1.11
N PRO A 14 18.73 11.52 -2.33
CA PRO A 14 18.40 12.90 -2.69
C PRO A 14 16.90 13.21 -2.51
N SER A 15 16.60 14.29 -1.80
CA SER A 15 15.24 14.74 -1.55
C SER A 15 14.83 15.88 -2.49
N PRO A 16 13.63 15.78 -3.12
CA PRO A 16 13.08 16.88 -3.91
C PRO A 16 12.48 18.01 -3.05
N ASN A 17 12.36 17.80 -1.75
CA ASN A 17 11.86 18.79 -0.79
C ASN A 17 12.93 19.04 0.28
N PRO A 18 13.48 20.28 0.40
CA PRO A 18 14.54 20.59 1.36
C PRO A 18 14.13 20.41 2.83
N ALA A 19 12.84 20.46 3.15
CA ALA A 19 12.31 20.21 4.50
C ALA A 19 12.18 18.71 4.85
N ILE A 20 12.36 17.81 3.89
CA ILE A 20 12.21 16.37 4.07
C ILE A 20 13.56 15.68 3.84
N ARG A 21 13.96 14.81 4.76
CA ARG A 21 15.10 13.90 4.60
C ARG A 21 14.61 12.61 3.96
N LEU A 22 15.34 12.08 2.98
CA LEU A 22 15.10 10.77 2.41
C LEU A 22 16.26 9.82 2.71
N THR A 23 15.93 8.59 3.07
CA THR A 23 16.88 7.51 3.34
C THR A 23 16.42 6.23 2.66
N GLU A 24 17.25 5.63 1.82
CA GLU A 24 17.00 4.28 1.34
C GLU A 24 17.34 3.29 2.45
N ILE A 25 16.39 2.44 2.78
CA ILE A 25 16.49 1.40 3.82
C ILE A 25 16.55 0.04 3.15
N THR A 26 17.49 -0.81 3.59
CA THR A 26 17.44 -2.24 3.32
C THR A 26 17.04 -2.95 4.62
N TYR A 27 16.00 -3.78 4.58
CA TYR A 27 15.48 -4.51 5.74
C TYR A 27 15.22 -5.97 5.41
N MET A 28 15.06 -6.78 6.44
CA MET A 28 14.82 -8.23 6.31
C MET A 28 13.32 -8.54 6.22
N SER A 29 12.94 -9.35 5.26
CA SER A 29 11.60 -9.91 5.11
C SER A 29 11.69 -11.37 4.65
N GLN A 30 11.26 -12.29 5.49
CA GLN A 30 11.31 -13.74 5.22
C GLN A 30 12.69 -14.24 4.74
N GLY A 31 13.77 -13.75 5.36
CA GLY A 31 15.14 -14.07 5.00
C GLY A 31 15.70 -13.35 3.78
N LEU A 32 14.89 -12.51 3.10
CA LEU A 32 15.29 -11.71 1.95
C LEU A 32 15.64 -10.27 2.35
N ARG A 33 16.59 -9.68 1.64
CA ARG A 33 16.96 -8.26 1.75
C ARG A 33 16.06 -7.43 0.85
N ILE A 34 15.12 -6.71 1.45
CA ILE A 34 14.16 -5.86 0.75
C ILE A 34 14.54 -4.40 0.92
N LYS A 35 14.31 -3.60 -0.12
CA LYS A 35 14.58 -2.16 -0.07
C LYS A 35 13.31 -1.33 -0.03
N GLY A 36 13.42 -0.15 0.56
CA GLY A 36 12.36 0.85 0.59
C GLY A 36 12.92 2.25 0.79
N LEU A 37 12.08 3.25 0.71
CA LEU A 37 12.44 4.64 0.89
C LEU A 37 11.70 5.23 2.09
N LEU A 38 12.47 5.74 3.04
CA LEU A 38 12.00 6.46 4.23
C LEU A 38 12.03 7.96 3.95
N ALA A 39 10.94 8.66 4.30
CA ALA A 39 10.85 10.12 4.24
C ALA A 39 10.50 10.67 5.63
N GLU A 40 11.32 11.57 6.13
CA GLU A 40 11.20 12.14 7.48
C GLU A 40 11.18 13.68 7.42
N PRO A 41 10.26 14.38 8.10
CA PRO A 41 10.40 15.80 8.33
C PRO A 41 11.74 16.13 9.00
N LYS A 42 12.40 17.21 8.59
CA LYS A 42 13.63 17.68 9.25
C LYS A 42 13.37 18.47 10.52
N THR A 43 12.15 18.94 10.71
CA THR A 43 11.73 19.57 11.96
C THR A 43 11.66 18.53 13.07
N GLU A 44 12.14 18.90 14.26
CA GLU A 44 11.99 18.07 15.44
C GLU A 44 10.51 17.94 15.82
N GLY A 45 10.11 16.76 16.25
CA GLY A 45 8.72 16.47 16.64
C GLY A 45 8.44 14.98 16.72
N THR A 46 7.29 14.66 17.29
CA THR A 46 6.75 13.29 17.29
C THR A 46 5.75 13.17 16.16
N TYR A 47 5.92 12.18 15.32
CA TYR A 47 5.14 11.98 14.11
C TYR A 47 4.54 10.58 14.06
N ASP A 48 3.33 10.48 13.52
CA ASP A 48 2.69 9.21 13.18
C ASP A 48 3.40 8.55 12.00
N GLY A 49 3.36 7.23 11.97
CA GLY A 49 3.90 6.44 10.87
C GLY A 49 2.91 6.32 9.72
N PHE A 50 3.40 6.48 8.50
CA PHE A 50 2.62 6.32 7.27
C PHE A 50 3.29 5.28 6.37
N LEU A 51 2.70 4.10 6.26
CA LEU A 51 3.16 3.06 5.34
C LEU A 51 2.57 3.29 3.95
N TYR A 52 3.40 3.67 2.99
CA TYR A 52 2.99 3.92 1.61
C TYR A 52 3.18 2.67 0.75
N LEU A 53 2.10 2.04 0.33
CA LEU A 53 2.11 0.84 -0.51
C LEU A 53 1.77 1.20 -1.96
N ARG A 54 2.79 1.06 -2.81
CA ARG A 54 2.71 1.45 -4.22
C ARG A 54 1.86 0.50 -5.06
N GLY A 55 1.35 1.02 -6.17
CA GLY A 55 0.73 0.24 -7.23
C GLY A 55 1.73 -0.35 -8.23
N GLY A 56 1.20 -0.95 -9.31
CA GLY A 56 1.98 -1.52 -10.40
C GLY A 56 2.84 -2.71 -10.01
N MET A 57 3.61 -3.21 -10.96
CA MET A 57 4.56 -4.31 -10.77
C MET A 57 5.92 -3.97 -11.41
N GLN A 58 6.98 -4.51 -10.84
CA GLN A 58 8.36 -4.31 -11.32
C GLN A 58 8.66 -2.80 -11.49
N SER A 59 9.00 -2.34 -12.71
CA SER A 59 9.31 -0.95 -13.00
C SER A 59 8.08 -0.04 -13.11
N ILE A 60 6.86 -0.60 -13.18
CA ILE A 60 5.61 0.19 -13.28
C ILE A 60 5.19 0.61 -11.87
N GLY A 61 4.78 1.88 -11.73
CA GLY A 61 4.27 2.40 -10.44
C GLY A 61 5.31 2.50 -9.34
N MET A 62 6.60 2.59 -9.67
CA MET A 62 7.68 2.70 -8.69
C MET A 62 7.47 3.87 -7.73
N VAL A 63 7.92 3.69 -6.48
CA VAL A 63 7.91 4.75 -5.46
C VAL A 63 8.63 5.99 -6.00
N ARG A 64 7.91 7.11 -6.03
CA ARG A 64 8.47 8.41 -6.44
C ARG A 64 8.87 9.20 -5.18
N PRO A 65 10.12 9.67 -5.07
CA PRO A 65 10.57 10.48 -3.95
C PRO A 65 9.68 11.69 -3.66
N SER A 66 9.19 12.37 -4.71
CA SER A 66 8.27 13.51 -4.57
C SER A 66 6.91 13.12 -3.97
N ARG A 67 6.42 11.91 -4.27
CA ARG A 67 5.14 11.44 -3.75
C ARG A 67 5.20 11.16 -2.25
N ILE A 68 6.23 10.46 -1.79
CA ILE A 68 6.37 10.17 -0.36
C ILE A 68 6.75 11.43 0.44
N ALA A 69 7.56 12.33 -0.14
CA ALA A 69 7.85 13.63 0.45
C ALA A 69 6.60 14.51 0.59
N GLN A 70 5.61 14.37 -0.30
CA GLN A 70 4.31 15.04 -0.19
C GLN A 70 3.54 14.62 1.06
N PHE A 71 3.52 13.32 1.39
CA PHE A 71 2.89 12.81 2.61
C PHE A 71 3.70 13.18 3.86
N ALA A 72 5.02 13.08 3.80
CA ALA A 72 5.88 13.50 4.91
C ALA A 72 5.70 14.99 5.23
N ALA A 73 5.46 15.83 4.24
CA ALA A 73 5.16 17.25 4.43
C ALA A 73 3.78 17.51 5.10
N GLN A 74 2.92 16.49 5.22
CA GLN A 74 1.69 16.57 6.02
C GLN A 74 1.92 16.21 7.51
N GLY A 75 3.18 15.98 7.91
CA GLY A 75 3.55 15.68 9.30
C GLY A 75 3.48 14.18 9.63
N PHE A 76 3.99 13.35 8.73
CA PHE A 76 4.18 11.91 8.95
C PHE A 76 5.62 11.50 8.72
N ILE A 77 6.04 10.42 9.36
CA ILE A 77 7.18 9.64 8.90
C ILE A 77 6.66 8.60 7.92
N VAL A 78 7.13 8.66 6.67
CA VAL A 78 6.62 7.82 5.59
C VAL A 78 7.64 6.75 5.22
N PHE A 79 7.25 5.48 5.22
CA PHE A 79 8.05 4.41 4.67
C PHE A 79 7.34 3.75 3.49
N ALA A 80 8.07 3.57 2.39
CA ALA A 80 7.56 3.00 1.14
C ALA A 80 8.45 1.83 0.69
N PRO A 81 8.08 0.57 0.98
CA PRO A 81 8.80 -0.60 0.48
C PRO A 81 8.70 -0.70 -1.04
N TYR A 82 9.80 -1.12 -1.68
CA TYR A 82 9.80 -1.37 -3.13
C TYR A 82 9.22 -2.74 -3.49
N TYR A 83 9.02 -3.59 -2.49
CA TYR A 83 8.73 -5.02 -2.54
C TYR A 83 9.89 -5.85 -3.14
N ARG A 84 9.89 -7.15 -2.84
CA ARG A 84 10.90 -8.11 -3.31
C ARG A 84 11.07 -8.08 -4.83
N GLY A 85 12.29 -8.33 -5.29
CA GLY A 85 12.64 -8.31 -6.70
C GLY A 85 12.67 -6.93 -7.36
N ASN A 86 12.55 -5.84 -6.59
CA ASN A 86 12.56 -4.48 -7.12
C ASN A 86 13.75 -3.67 -6.59
N ARG A 87 14.32 -2.80 -7.44
CA ARG A 87 15.42 -1.87 -7.10
C ARG A 87 16.61 -2.51 -6.37
N GLY A 88 16.99 -3.70 -6.77
CA GLY A 88 18.10 -4.44 -6.15
C GLY A 88 17.73 -5.15 -4.85
N GLY A 89 16.45 -5.21 -4.49
CA GLY A 89 15.96 -6.14 -3.48
C GLY A 89 15.92 -7.58 -4.00
N GLU A 90 16.09 -8.52 -3.10
CA GLU A 90 16.07 -9.96 -3.42
C GLU A 90 14.66 -10.48 -3.66
N GLY A 91 14.54 -11.70 -4.20
CA GLY A 91 13.27 -12.39 -4.43
C GLY A 91 12.57 -11.98 -5.73
N LYS A 92 11.25 -12.19 -5.79
CA LYS A 92 10.41 -11.90 -6.96
C LYS A 92 9.09 -11.29 -6.54
N ASP A 93 8.62 -10.30 -7.31
CA ASP A 93 7.31 -9.68 -7.14
C ASP A 93 6.20 -10.66 -7.57
N GLU A 94 5.23 -10.94 -6.70
CA GLU A 94 4.26 -12.04 -6.84
C GLU A 94 2.80 -11.59 -6.89
N PHE A 95 2.54 -10.29 -7.00
CA PHE A 95 1.19 -9.75 -7.01
C PHE A 95 0.36 -10.16 -5.77
N ALA A 96 0.77 -9.71 -4.61
CA ALA A 96 0.20 -10.07 -3.30
C ALA A 96 0.31 -11.57 -2.95
N GLY A 97 1.32 -12.26 -3.50
CA GLY A 97 1.80 -13.54 -3.01
C GLY A 97 2.64 -13.36 -1.75
N ALA A 98 3.84 -13.93 -1.72
CA ALA A 98 4.75 -13.76 -0.59
C ALA A 98 5.26 -12.31 -0.44
N ASP A 99 5.20 -11.49 -1.47
CA ASP A 99 5.55 -10.07 -1.45
C ASP A 99 4.65 -9.23 -0.53
N ARG A 100 3.46 -9.73 -0.11
CA ARG A 100 2.64 -9.08 0.92
C ARG A 100 3.37 -8.96 2.26
N TYR A 101 4.23 -9.93 2.58
CA TYR A 101 5.00 -9.90 3.82
C TYR A 101 6.06 -8.80 3.85
N ASP A 102 6.48 -8.29 2.69
CA ASP A 102 7.37 -7.14 2.63
C ASP A 102 6.67 -5.87 3.14
N ALA A 103 5.36 -5.73 2.91
CA ALA A 103 4.54 -4.66 3.48
C ALA A 103 4.27 -4.90 4.98
N VAL A 104 3.95 -6.13 5.37
CA VAL A 104 3.71 -6.50 6.78
C VAL A 104 4.94 -6.19 7.65
N PHE A 105 6.14 -6.59 7.24
CA PHE A 105 7.37 -6.33 7.99
C PHE A 105 7.93 -4.91 7.81
N ALA A 106 7.48 -4.18 6.80
CA ALA A 106 7.77 -2.75 6.65
C ALA A 106 7.15 -1.91 7.79
N VAL A 107 6.09 -2.40 8.44
CA VAL A 107 5.54 -1.78 9.66
C VAL A 107 6.57 -1.79 10.78
N ASP A 108 7.30 -2.90 10.98
CA ASP A 108 8.33 -3.00 12.01
C ASP A 108 9.55 -2.10 11.71
N VAL A 109 9.83 -1.85 10.44
CA VAL A 109 10.81 -0.83 10.03
C VAL A 109 10.31 0.56 10.41
N LEU A 110 9.07 0.89 10.06
CA LEU A 110 8.48 2.22 10.29
C LEU A 110 8.42 2.57 11.78
N LYS A 111 8.04 1.62 12.63
CA LYS A 111 7.98 1.76 14.10
C LYS A 111 9.31 2.16 14.76
N GLN A 112 10.43 1.99 14.07
CA GLN A 112 11.74 2.43 14.60
C GLN A 112 11.96 3.95 14.46
N PHE A 113 11.06 4.68 13.79
CA PHE A 113 11.22 6.10 13.46
C PHE A 113 10.05 6.99 13.90
N CYS A 114 8.88 6.42 14.18
CA CYS A 114 7.65 7.15 14.47
C CYS A 114 7.10 6.78 15.86
N ASN A 115 5.98 7.40 16.26
CA ASN A 115 5.21 6.96 17.42
C ASN A 115 4.43 5.65 17.12
N ASP A 116 3.56 5.24 18.05
CA ASP A 116 2.82 3.98 17.94
C ASP A 116 1.64 4.00 16.95
N ASN A 117 1.26 5.18 16.44
CA ASN A 117 0.18 5.31 15.44
C ASN A 117 0.73 4.96 14.06
N ILE A 118 0.20 3.90 13.47
CA ILE A 118 0.61 3.42 12.15
C ILE A 118 -0.57 3.44 11.19
N HIS A 119 -0.49 4.30 10.20
CA HIS A 119 -1.47 4.42 9.13
C HIS A 119 -0.96 3.74 7.87
N VAL A 120 -1.81 2.92 7.25
CA VAL A 120 -1.47 2.19 6.03
C VAL A 120 -2.21 2.79 4.85
N PHE A 121 -1.48 3.12 3.80
CA PHE A 121 -2.04 3.66 2.56
C PHE A 121 -1.67 2.76 1.38
N GLY A 122 -2.66 2.37 0.58
CA GLY A 122 -2.47 1.60 -0.65
C GLY A 122 -3.07 2.28 -1.87
N PHE A 123 -2.26 2.45 -2.92
CA PHE A 123 -2.72 2.98 -4.20
C PHE A 123 -2.72 1.87 -5.26
N SER A 124 -3.82 1.74 -6.04
CA SER A 124 -3.93 0.76 -7.13
C SER A 124 -3.68 -0.67 -6.59
N ARG A 125 -2.76 -1.46 -7.16
CA ARG A 125 -2.33 -2.74 -6.55
C ARG A 125 -1.94 -2.60 -5.06
N GLY A 126 -1.48 -1.44 -4.64
CA GLY A 126 -1.17 -1.20 -3.23
C GLY A 126 -2.38 -1.35 -2.30
N GLY A 127 -3.61 -1.26 -2.81
CA GLY A 127 -4.83 -1.52 -2.05
C GLY A 127 -4.87 -2.95 -1.49
N ILE A 128 -4.62 -3.95 -2.35
CA ILE A 128 -4.56 -5.36 -1.92
C ILE A 128 -3.45 -5.60 -0.88
N MET A 129 -2.32 -4.88 -1.02
CA MET A 129 -1.21 -4.96 -0.07
C MET A 129 -1.56 -4.31 1.28
N ALA A 130 -2.29 -3.19 1.25
CA ALA A 130 -2.75 -2.48 2.45
C ALA A 130 -3.76 -3.32 3.24
N LEU A 131 -4.73 -3.92 2.55
CA LEU A 131 -5.72 -4.80 3.17
C LEU A 131 -5.05 -6.02 3.80
N TRP A 132 -4.16 -6.71 3.10
CA TRP A 132 -3.40 -7.82 3.68
C TRP A 132 -2.53 -7.41 4.87
N THR A 133 -1.94 -6.20 4.84
CA THR A 133 -1.19 -5.69 5.99
C THR A 133 -2.09 -5.53 7.20
N ALA A 134 -3.29 -4.96 7.02
CA ALA A 134 -4.25 -4.77 8.11
C ALA A 134 -4.87 -6.08 8.63
N ILE A 135 -5.06 -7.08 7.76
CA ILE A 135 -5.53 -8.42 8.13
C ILE A 135 -4.50 -9.15 9.00
N LEU A 136 -3.22 -9.07 8.61
CA LEU A 136 -2.14 -9.81 9.26
C LEU A 136 -1.56 -9.10 10.49
N ARG A 137 -1.96 -7.85 10.76
CA ARG A 137 -1.48 -7.05 11.90
C ARG A 137 -2.63 -6.48 12.72
N ARG A 138 -2.40 -6.36 14.03
CA ARG A 138 -3.36 -5.79 14.99
C ARG A 138 -2.97 -4.39 15.49
N ASP A 139 -1.81 -3.92 15.10
CA ASP A 139 -1.19 -2.66 15.51
C ASP A 139 -1.25 -1.60 14.40
N ILE A 140 -2.28 -1.66 13.54
CA ILE A 140 -2.58 -0.67 12.52
C ILE A 140 -3.67 0.27 13.05
N THR A 141 -3.42 1.57 12.96
CA THR A 141 -4.31 2.63 13.45
C THR A 141 -5.42 2.93 12.45
N SER A 142 -5.10 3.05 11.16
CA SER A 142 -6.08 3.23 10.08
C SER A 142 -5.57 2.73 8.74
N VAL A 143 -6.49 2.47 7.81
CA VAL A 143 -6.20 1.99 6.46
C VAL A 143 -6.86 2.89 5.43
N VAL A 144 -6.12 3.29 4.41
CA VAL A 144 -6.66 4.00 3.24
C VAL A 144 -6.36 3.21 1.97
N THR A 145 -7.38 2.90 1.19
CA THR A 145 -7.24 2.40 -0.18
C THR A 145 -7.67 3.49 -1.16
N TRP A 146 -6.79 3.86 -2.10
CA TRP A 146 -7.11 4.82 -3.15
C TRP A 146 -6.98 4.16 -4.52
N ALA A 147 -8.09 4.11 -5.27
CA ALA A 147 -8.19 3.38 -6.54
C ALA A 147 -7.65 1.94 -6.36
N GLY A 148 -7.98 1.31 -5.23
CA GLY A 148 -7.34 0.12 -4.71
C GLY A 148 -7.90 -1.17 -5.31
N VAL A 149 -7.01 -2.08 -5.71
CA VAL A 149 -7.36 -3.47 -5.99
C VAL A 149 -7.77 -4.15 -4.69
N SER A 150 -8.88 -4.88 -4.70
CA SER A 150 -9.37 -5.70 -3.58
C SER A 150 -9.52 -7.18 -3.93
N ASP A 151 -9.59 -7.51 -5.22
CA ASP A 151 -9.78 -8.86 -5.75
C ASP A 151 -8.82 -9.15 -6.91
N ALA A 152 -8.02 -10.21 -6.77
CA ALA A 152 -7.07 -10.64 -7.79
C ALA A 152 -7.76 -11.30 -8.99
N THR A 153 -8.87 -12.01 -8.78
CA THR A 153 -9.66 -12.64 -9.84
C THR A 153 -10.37 -11.60 -10.70
N ALA A 154 -11.02 -10.61 -10.09
CA ALA A 154 -11.63 -9.48 -10.80
C ALA A 154 -10.58 -8.74 -11.65
N THR A 155 -9.42 -8.42 -11.07
CA THR A 155 -8.29 -7.80 -11.79
C THR A 155 -7.88 -8.60 -13.03
N TYR A 156 -7.83 -9.93 -12.95
CA TYR A 156 -7.50 -10.77 -14.11
C TYR A 156 -8.53 -10.64 -15.24
N TRP A 157 -9.82 -10.54 -14.90
CA TRP A 157 -10.87 -10.46 -15.90
C TRP A 157 -10.99 -9.05 -16.52
N GLU A 158 -10.84 -8.01 -15.73
CA GLU A 158 -10.88 -6.61 -16.16
C GLU A 158 -9.66 -6.24 -17.02
N ARG A 159 -8.45 -6.63 -16.59
CA ARG A 159 -7.20 -6.17 -17.16
C ARG A 159 -6.61 -7.19 -18.14
N THR A 160 -7.13 -7.17 -19.36
CA THR A 160 -6.67 -8.07 -20.44
C THR A 160 -5.19 -7.93 -20.73
N ASP A 161 -4.64 -6.73 -20.62
CA ASP A 161 -3.21 -6.40 -20.76
C ASP A 161 -2.33 -7.04 -19.67
N MET A 162 -2.89 -7.26 -18.47
CA MET A 162 -2.17 -7.88 -17.35
C MET A 162 -2.25 -9.41 -17.31
N ARG A 163 -3.15 -10.04 -18.05
CA ARG A 163 -3.39 -11.50 -18.00
C ARG A 163 -2.14 -12.35 -18.22
N ARG A 164 -1.28 -11.96 -19.18
CA ARG A 164 -0.04 -12.70 -19.45
C ARG A 164 0.90 -12.68 -18.24
N MET A 165 1.04 -11.50 -17.61
CA MET A 165 1.86 -11.31 -16.42
C MET A 165 1.27 -12.10 -15.25
N MET A 166 -0.02 -11.95 -14.96
CA MET A 166 -0.70 -12.61 -13.85
C MET A 166 -0.62 -14.15 -13.99
N LYS A 167 -0.88 -14.73 -15.17
CA LYS A 167 -0.70 -16.17 -15.39
C LYS A 167 0.71 -16.66 -15.07
N ARG A 168 1.74 -15.88 -15.44
CA ARG A 168 3.13 -16.23 -15.17
C ARG A 168 3.46 -16.18 -13.68
N VAL A 169 2.94 -15.17 -12.99
CA VAL A 169 3.27 -14.89 -11.58
C VAL A 169 2.45 -15.74 -10.61
N ILE A 170 1.17 -15.97 -10.93
CA ILE A 170 0.23 -16.71 -10.07
C ILE A 170 0.24 -18.22 -10.39
N GLY A 171 0.66 -18.59 -11.62
CA GLY A 171 0.81 -19.99 -12.03
C GLY A 171 -0.28 -20.50 -12.99
N GLY A 172 -1.26 -19.68 -13.36
CA GLY A 172 -2.34 -20.06 -14.28
C GLY A 172 -3.42 -19.01 -14.41
N THR A 173 -4.54 -19.39 -15.01
CA THR A 173 -5.78 -18.58 -15.03
C THR A 173 -6.59 -18.83 -13.75
N PRO A 174 -7.52 -17.92 -13.35
CA PRO A 174 -8.40 -18.19 -12.21
C PRO A 174 -9.15 -19.51 -12.29
N ASN A 175 -9.59 -19.91 -13.50
CA ASN A 175 -10.28 -21.20 -13.69
C ASN A 175 -9.37 -22.44 -13.52
N ARG A 176 -8.04 -22.29 -13.62
CA ARG A 176 -7.09 -23.41 -13.49
C ARG A 176 -6.45 -23.50 -12.12
N VAL A 177 -6.31 -22.39 -11.44
CA VAL A 177 -5.67 -22.27 -10.13
C VAL A 177 -6.46 -21.31 -9.22
N PRO A 178 -7.77 -21.57 -8.97
CA PRO A 178 -8.63 -20.65 -8.23
C PRO A 178 -8.06 -20.34 -6.85
N GLU A 179 -7.57 -21.33 -6.11
CA GLU A 179 -7.06 -21.13 -4.74
C GLU A 179 -5.85 -20.18 -4.69
N ALA A 180 -5.07 -20.10 -5.79
CA ALA A 180 -3.94 -19.19 -5.87
C ALA A 180 -4.38 -17.73 -6.05
N TYR A 181 -5.53 -17.49 -6.65
CA TYR A 181 -6.17 -16.17 -6.74
C TYR A 181 -6.88 -15.81 -5.44
N ASP A 182 -7.64 -16.75 -4.87
CA ASP A 182 -8.34 -16.57 -3.59
C ASP A 182 -7.35 -16.23 -2.47
N ALA A 183 -6.23 -16.95 -2.40
CA ALA A 183 -5.16 -16.67 -1.44
C ALA A 183 -4.52 -15.27 -1.60
N ARG A 184 -4.80 -14.54 -2.68
CA ARG A 184 -4.37 -13.17 -2.92
C ARG A 184 -5.48 -12.15 -2.70
N THR A 185 -6.73 -12.60 -2.62
CA THR A 185 -7.92 -11.75 -2.50
C THR A 185 -8.26 -11.51 -1.02
N PRO A 186 -7.99 -10.31 -0.47
CA PRO A 186 -8.21 -10.02 0.95
C PRO A 186 -9.69 -9.88 1.32
N LEU A 187 -10.61 -9.79 0.37
CA LEU A 187 -12.05 -9.61 0.64
C LEU A 187 -12.61 -10.70 1.57
N PHE A 188 -12.10 -11.93 1.45
CA PHE A 188 -12.58 -13.08 2.24
C PHE A 188 -12.05 -13.10 3.68
N GLU A 189 -11.18 -12.17 4.04
CA GLU A 189 -10.52 -12.11 5.34
C GLU A 189 -10.69 -10.73 6.03
N VAL A 190 -11.58 -9.87 5.50
CA VAL A 190 -11.73 -8.49 6.02
C VAL A 190 -12.27 -8.45 7.46
N GLU A 191 -12.90 -9.52 7.94
CA GLU A 191 -13.32 -9.64 9.34
C GLU A 191 -12.16 -9.57 10.32
N HIS A 192 -10.94 -9.83 9.85
CA HIS A 192 -9.72 -9.72 10.65
C HIS A 192 -9.16 -8.29 10.74
N ILE A 193 -9.67 -7.35 9.95
CA ILE A 193 -9.28 -5.93 10.04
C ILE A 193 -9.87 -5.33 11.32
N THR A 194 -9.03 -4.69 12.12
CA THR A 194 -9.45 -4.01 13.36
C THR A 194 -9.47 -2.49 13.23
N ALA A 195 -8.72 -1.97 12.28
CA ALA A 195 -8.60 -0.54 12.00
C ALA A 195 -9.76 0.00 11.13
N PRO A 196 -10.18 1.26 11.28
CA PRO A 196 -11.10 1.90 10.34
C PRO A 196 -10.50 1.97 8.94
N VAL A 197 -11.34 1.82 7.91
CA VAL A 197 -10.94 1.79 6.51
C VAL A 197 -11.55 2.95 5.73
N LEU A 198 -10.73 3.76 5.06
CA LEU A 198 -11.19 4.76 4.10
C LEU A 198 -10.99 4.25 2.68
N ILE A 199 -12.04 4.25 1.88
CA ILE A 199 -12.05 3.82 0.48
C ILE A 199 -12.22 5.04 -0.42
N ILE A 200 -11.17 5.40 -1.18
CA ILE A 200 -11.18 6.51 -2.13
C ILE A 200 -11.16 5.96 -3.54
N HIS A 201 -12.15 6.31 -4.39
CA HIS A 201 -12.20 5.81 -5.76
C HIS A 201 -12.90 6.78 -6.72
N GLY A 202 -12.39 6.86 -7.95
CA GLY A 202 -13.02 7.59 -9.02
C GLY A 202 -13.90 6.68 -9.90
N TYR A 203 -15.12 7.11 -10.23
CA TYR A 203 -16.03 6.33 -11.07
C TYR A 203 -15.54 6.15 -12.52
N GLN A 204 -14.64 7.03 -12.97
CA GLN A 204 -14.08 6.97 -14.34
C GLN A 204 -12.73 6.22 -14.37
N ASP A 205 -12.46 5.39 -13.38
CA ASP A 205 -11.23 4.61 -13.30
C ASP A 205 -11.25 3.45 -14.30
N GLU A 206 -10.39 3.53 -15.33
CA GLU A 206 -10.24 2.52 -16.38
C GLU A 206 -9.16 1.46 -16.04
N ASN A 207 -8.44 1.63 -14.92
CA ASN A 207 -7.38 0.72 -14.50
C ASN A 207 -7.79 -0.24 -13.40
N VAL A 208 -8.63 0.23 -12.49
CA VAL A 208 -9.23 -0.55 -11.40
C VAL A 208 -10.70 -0.14 -11.34
N ASP A 209 -11.59 -1.03 -11.72
CA ASP A 209 -13.03 -0.74 -11.75
C ASP A 209 -13.53 -0.32 -10.37
N ILE A 210 -14.48 0.61 -10.32
CA ILE A 210 -15.15 1.06 -9.09
C ILE A 210 -15.74 -0.13 -8.30
N GLU A 211 -16.01 -1.23 -8.97
CA GLU A 211 -16.56 -2.43 -8.37
C GLU A 211 -15.62 -3.03 -7.31
N HIS A 212 -14.30 -2.87 -7.45
CA HIS A 212 -13.35 -3.22 -6.38
C HIS A 212 -13.63 -2.47 -5.07
N ALA A 213 -13.94 -1.18 -5.16
CA ALA A 213 -14.25 -0.36 -4.00
C ALA A 213 -15.64 -0.69 -3.41
N ARG A 214 -16.62 -0.97 -4.27
CA ARG A 214 -17.98 -1.35 -3.86
C ARG A 214 -18.01 -2.72 -3.17
N GLN A 215 -17.31 -3.70 -3.71
CA GLN A 215 -17.19 -5.02 -3.09
C GLN A 215 -16.46 -4.93 -1.75
N LEU A 216 -15.37 -4.15 -1.68
CA LEU A 216 -14.69 -3.93 -0.41
C LEU A 216 -15.63 -3.32 0.64
N ALA A 217 -16.39 -2.29 0.28
CA ALA A 217 -17.39 -1.68 1.16
C ALA A 217 -18.46 -2.69 1.61
N PHE A 218 -18.98 -3.50 0.68
CA PHE A 218 -19.96 -4.55 0.97
C PHE A 218 -19.43 -5.59 1.98
N PHE A 219 -18.21 -6.11 1.76
CA PHE A 219 -17.62 -7.09 2.68
C PHE A 219 -17.27 -6.51 4.05
N LEU A 220 -16.86 -5.23 4.11
CA LEU A 220 -16.61 -4.55 5.38
C LEU A 220 -17.91 -4.32 6.15
N ASP A 221 -18.99 -3.96 5.46
CA ASP A 221 -20.32 -3.80 6.06
C ASP A 221 -20.87 -5.13 6.61
N ASP A 222 -20.81 -6.19 5.81
CA ASP A 222 -21.22 -7.55 6.21
C ASP A 222 -20.44 -8.06 7.44
N ALA A 223 -19.15 -7.72 7.52
CA ALA A 223 -18.28 -8.03 8.65
C ALA A 223 -18.41 -7.04 9.84
N ASN A 224 -19.35 -6.08 9.81
CA ASN A 224 -19.55 -5.03 10.80
C ASN A 224 -18.26 -4.22 11.10
N LYS A 225 -17.50 -3.87 10.07
CA LYS A 225 -16.28 -3.05 10.19
C LYS A 225 -16.56 -1.57 10.01
N THR A 226 -15.78 -0.75 10.68
CA THR A 226 -15.84 0.70 10.51
C THR A 226 -15.18 1.08 9.20
N TYR A 227 -15.92 1.71 8.31
CA TYR A 227 -15.37 2.22 7.04
C TYR A 227 -16.07 3.50 6.58
N GLU A 228 -15.40 4.21 5.67
CA GLU A 228 -15.91 5.41 5.00
C GLU A 228 -15.56 5.34 3.51
N THR A 229 -16.42 5.89 2.65
CA THR A 229 -16.22 5.90 1.20
C THR A 229 -16.20 7.33 0.65
N TRP A 230 -15.15 7.67 -0.09
CA TRP A 230 -15.03 8.91 -0.86
C TRP A 230 -15.02 8.59 -2.35
N TYR A 231 -16.21 8.45 -2.93
CA TYR A 231 -16.38 8.19 -4.35
C TYR A 231 -16.52 9.50 -5.13
N ASP A 232 -15.77 9.63 -6.23
CA ASP A 232 -15.81 10.80 -7.08
C ASP A 232 -16.31 10.43 -8.48
N LEU A 233 -17.41 11.07 -8.92
CA LEU A 233 -18.06 10.78 -10.21
C LEU A 233 -17.24 11.23 -11.42
N HIS A 234 -16.29 12.15 -11.24
CA HIS A 234 -15.64 12.86 -12.33
C HIS A 234 -14.17 12.47 -12.54
N TYR A 235 -13.59 11.64 -11.65
CA TYR A 235 -12.18 11.34 -11.72
C TYR A 235 -11.91 9.86 -12.05
N ALA A 236 -10.77 9.70 -12.75
CA ALA A 236 -10.22 8.42 -13.17
C ALA A 236 -9.18 7.92 -12.15
N HIS A 237 -8.37 6.92 -12.53
CA HIS A 237 -7.34 6.30 -11.70
C HIS A 237 -6.38 7.29 -11.04
N GLN A 238 -6.02 8.34 -11.75
CA GLN A 238 -5.17 9.42 -11.23
C GLN A 238 -5.93 10.74 -11.23
N TYR A 239 -6.05 11.34 -10.06
CA TYR A 239 -6.69 12.64 -9.92
C TYR A 239 -5.80 13.76 -10.48
N PRO A 240 -6.38 14.80 -11.08
CA PRO A 240 -5.64 15.99 -11.53
C PRO A 240 -4.85 16.62 -10.38
N PRO A 241 -3.75 17.34 -10.66
CA PRO A 241 -2.82 17.82 -9.62
C PRO A 241 -3.47 18.63 -8.48
N ALA A 242 -4.47 19.47 -8.79
CA ALA A 242 -5.18 20.25 -7.78
C ALA A 242 -6.00 19.33 -6.85
N LYS A 243 -6.84 18.46 -7.42
CA LYS A 243 -7.65 17.51 -6.66
C LYS A 243 -6.79 16.49 -5.91
N ASN A 244 -5.69 16.03 -6.51
CA ASN A 244 -4.74 15.16 -5.83
C ASN A 244 -4.20 15.81 -4.54
N ARG A 245 -3.81 17.09 -4.59
CA ARG A 245 -3.32 17.79 -3.39
C ARG A 245 -4.40 17.96 -2.32
N GLU A 246 -5.61 18.30 -2.72
CA GLU A 246 -6.78 18.38 -1.83
C GLU A 246 -7.06 17.03 -1.16
N THR A 247 -7.17 15.96 -1.94
CA THR A 247 -7.43 14.60 -1.44
C THR A 247 -6.31 14.11 -0.52
N VAL A 248 -5.03 14.38 -0.85
CA VAL A 248 -3.89 14.04 0.03
C VAL A 248 -4.01 14.76 1.38
N ARG A 249 -4.38 16.03 1.39
CA ARG A 249 -4.57 16.77 2.65
C ARG A 249 -5.73 16.16 3.45
N ALA A 250 -6.87 15.96 2.81
CA ALA A 250 -8.06 15.44 3.48
C ALA A 250 -7.84 14.02 4.06
N LEU A 251 -7.21 13.11 3.30
CA LEU A 251 -6.92 11.76 3.81
C LEU A 251 -5.90 11.78 4.96
N CYS A 252 -4.92 12.68 4.93
CA CYS A 252 -3.98 12.84 6.04
C CYS A 252 -4.65 13.43 7.30
N GLU A 253 -5.60 14.33 7.12
CA GLU A 253 -6.45 14.83 8.22
C GLU A 253 -7.34 13.72 8.77
N TRP A 254 -7.97 12.92 7.90
CA TRP A 254 -8.77 11.77 8.31
C TRP A 254 -7.94 10.75 9.11
N MET A 255 -6.73 10.40 8.65
CA MET A 255 -5.83 9.50 9.38
C MET A 255 -5.52 10.00 10.79
N LYS A 256 -5.24 11.30 10.96
CA LYS A 256 -4.92 11.90 12.28
C LYS A 256 -6.09 12.00 13.25
N GLN A 257 -7.31 11.76 12.78
CA GLN A 257 -8.52 11.75 13.60
C GLN A 257 -8.87 10.36 14.12
N HIS A 258 -8.22 9.36 13.58
CA HIS A 258 -8.38 7.96 13.93
C HIS A 258 -7.12 7.38 14.56
#